data_b54e531e65fc5613913048d9674f57e5
#
_entry.id   b54e531e65fc5613913048d9674f57e5
#
_cell.length_a   1.000
_cell.length_b   1.000
_cell.length_c   1.000
_cell.angle_alpha   90.00
_cell.angle_beta   90.00
_cell.angle_gamma   90.00
#
_symmetry.space_group_name_H-M   'P 1'
#
loop_
_entity.id
_entity.type
_entity.pdbx_description
1 polymer ?
#
loop_
_entity_poly.entity_id
_entity_poly.type
_entity_poly.pdbx_seq_one_letter_code
_entity_poly.pdbx_strand_id
1 'polypeptide(L)'
;MIYTWVNKVIRQNIRKRVEEIFAFSEAPIETQEQLLRGLISKAQNTTYGQLHHFEHISDREIFSKLVPLSSYATLKPYIEKMRDGQTDILWPGKIEWFAKSSGTTSGVSKYLPVSKESIEECHFSGGRFELALYCNAVPETKIFEGLGLRLGGSTQIQQEGKGQSGDLSAILIQNIPLWAELRSAPSHETALLSDWEEKLEAIIDEAITQNITSLWGVSSWFLVLFKKVLERTGKSNLLEVWPNLELFAHGGVNFAPYEQQFRELMPGTQVTFMENYNASEGFFAVQDDPSIDGMLLLLNNGIYYEFIPLDTFNGTASKTLLLEDVELDTDYAIVITTNGGLWRYILGDTVKFVSKKPFRVKVSGRTEHFINAFGEEVIVTDAEYALQATCEAMECRVIDFHAAPCYMNNETTGAHQWLIEFEQAPADLEAFKIALDLNLQSQNSDYQAKRKYDLVLELPRIIAAERGLFHQWLKEKGKLGGQNKVPRLSNNRSLIEQFLALNASLQTQP
;
A
#
# COMPACT_ATOMS: atom_id res chain seq x y z
N MET A 1 4.76 38.38 9.47
CA MET A 1 3.44 38.61 10.12
C MET A 1 2.33 37.77 9.51
N ILE A 2 2.11 37.75 8.18
CA ILE A 2 1.04 36.95 7.55
C ILE A 2 1.28 35.44 7.78
N TYR A 3 2.49 34.94 7.57
CA TYR A 3 2.84 33.53 7.80
C TYR A 3 2.63 33.09 9.25
N THR A 4 2.98 33.90 10.22
CA THR A 4 2.79 33.62 11.67
C THR A 4 1.32 33.54 12.06
N TRP A 5 0.48 34.37 11.43
CA TRP A 5 -0.97 34.34 11.66
C TRP A 5 -1.63 33.13 11.00
N VAL A 6 -1.24 32.81 9.75
CA VAL A 6 -1.70 31.61 9.04
C VAL A 6 -1.35 30.34 9.80
N ASN A 7 -0.13 30.23 10.30
CA ASN A 7 0.31 29.11 11.14
C ASN A 7 -0.53 28.97 12.42
N LYS A 8 -0.89 30.09 13.06
CA LYS A 8 -1.74 30.06 14.26
C LYS A 8 -3.15 29.55 13.96
N VAL A 9 -3.76 29.97 12.85
CA VAL A 9 -5.10 29.51 12.43
C VAL A 9 -5.07 28.04 12.03
N ILE A 10 -4.05 27.60 11.30
CA ILE A 10 -3.88 26.20 10.92
C ILE A 10 -3.69 25.33 12.17
N ARG A 11 -2.81 25.72 13.11
CA ARG A 11 -2.62 25.01 14.38
C ARG A 11 -3.90 24.89 15.20
N GLN A 12 -4.75 25.90 15.18
CA GLN A 12 -6.03 25.87 15.92
C GLN A 12 -7.04 24.89 15.29
N ASN A 13 -7.07 24.79 13.96
CA ASN A 13 -7.88 23.81 13.24
C ASN A 13 -7.35 22.38 13.43
N ILE A 14 -6.04 22.22 13.46
CA ILE A 14 -5.37 20.94 13.70
C ILE A 14 -5.65 20.42 15.11
N ARG A 15 -5.66 21.28 16.15
CA ARG A 15 -6.03 20.87 17.50
C ARG A 15 -7.41 20.22 17.59
N LYS A 16 -8.40 20.72 16.85
CA LYS A 16 -9.74 20.11 16.81
C LYS A 16 -9.69 18.67 16.29
N ARG A 17 -8.79 18.38 15.34
CA ARG A 17 -8.60 17.02 14.81
C ARG A 17 -8.01 16.07 15.84
N VAL A 18 -7.13 16.57 16.69
CA VAL A 18 -6.60 15.78 17.83
C VAL A 18 -7.72 15.44 18.82
N GLU A 19 -8.63 16.37 19.10
CA GLU A 19 -9.81 16.11 19.94
C GLU A 19 -10.73 15.04 19.32
N GLU A 20 -10.93 15.05 18.00
CA GLU A 20 -11.68 14.01 17.28
C GLU A 20 -10.99 12.63 17.42
N ILE A 21 -9.64 12.58 17.30
CA ILE A 21 -8.86 11.35 17.48
C ILE A 21 -9.02 10.80 18.89
N PHE A 22 -8.92 11.64 19.92
CA PHE A 22 -9.14 11.22 21.30
C PHE A 22 -10.57 10.70 21.51
N ALA A 23 -11.58 11.40 20.98
CA ALA A 23 -12.98 11.01 21.13
C ALA A 23 -13.26 9.60 20.58
N PHE A 24 -12.81 9.28 19.33
CA PHE A 24 -13.02 7.93 18.80
C PHE A 24 -12.12 6.87 19.47
N SER A 25 -10.99 7.27 20.04
CA SER A 25 -10.11 6.35 20.77
C SER A 25 -10.69 5.97 22.15
N GLU A 26 -11.45 6.86 22.77
CA GLU A 26 -12.14 6.60 24.05
C GLU A 26 -13.43 5.78 23.87
N ALA A 27 -14.15 6.00 22.76
CA ALA A 27 -15.42 5.31 22.46
C ALA A 27 -15.36 4.56 21.09
N PRO A 28 -14.42 3.61 20.90
CA PRO A 28 -14.14 3.03 19.59
C PRO A 28 -15.33 2.24 19.02
N ILE A 29 -16.00 1.48 19.84
CA ILE A 29 -17.12 0.61 19.42
C ILE A 29 -18.33 1.45 19.02
N GLU A 30 -18.68 2.42 19.86
CA GLU A 30 -19.78 3.34 19.58
C GLU A 30 -19.52 4.14 18.30
N THR A 31 -18.29 4.60 18.10
CA THR A 31 -17.86 5.32 16.89
C THR A 31 -18.08 4.46 15.64
N GLN A 32 -17.65 3.20 15.67
CA GLN A 32 -17.82 2.27 14.54
C GLN A 32 -19.29 1.91 14.29
N GLU A 33 -20.11 1.77 15.34
CA GLU A 33 -21.56 1.56 15.19
C GLU A 33 -22.27 2.75 14.56
N GLN A 34 -21.95 3.95 15.00
CA GLN A 34 -22.52 5.18 14.45
C GLN A 34 -22.13 5.36 12.98
N LEU A 35 -20.86 5.07 12.66
CA LEU A 35 -20.36 5.12 11.30
C LEU A 35 -21.09 4.12 10.39
N LEU A 36 -21.22 2.86 10.82
CA LEU A 36 -21.92 1.83 10.06
C LEU A 36 -23.37 2.22 9.76
N ARG A 37 -24.10 2.71 10.78
CA ARG A 37 -25.47 3.21 10.60
C ARG A 37 -25.55 4.34 9.59
N GLY A 38 -24.58 5.25 9.61
CA GLY A 38 -24.46 6.34 8.64
C GLY A 38 -24.26 5.85 7.21
N LEU A 39 -23.34 4.88 7.01
CA LEU A 39 -23.07 4.27 5.71
C LEU A 39 -24.31 3.57 5.14
N ILE A 40 -24.97 2.74 5.96
CA ILE A 40 -26.19 2.00 5.58
C ILE A 40 -27.31 2.98 5.22
N SER A 41 -27.57 3.97 6.04
CA SER A 41 -28.61 4.98 5.82
C SER A 41 -28.38 5.78 4.53
N LYS A 42 -27.15 6.16 4.23
CA LYS A 42 -26.81 6.84 2.97
C LYS A 42 -27.06 5.96 1.75
N ALA A 43 -26.70 4.69 1.82
CA ALA A 43 -26.73 3.78 0.67
C ALA A 43 -28.05 2.96 0.54
N GLN A 44 -29.02 3.13 1.41
CA GLN A 44 -30.25 2.30 1.43
C GLN A 44 -31.02 2.30 0.10
N ASN A 45 -30.96 3.40 -0.67
CA ASN A 45 -31.67 3.54 -1.93
C ASN A 45 -30.82 3.12 -3.15
N THR A 46 -29.59 2.67 -2.95
CA THR A 46 -28.75 2.15 -4.05
C THR A 46 -29.24 0.78 -4.50
N THR A 47 -28.82 0.36 -5.70
CA THR A 47 -29.12 -0.99 -6.21
C THR A 47 -28.66 -2.08 -5.24
N TYR A 48 -27.46 -1.92 -4.65
CA TYR A 48 -26.91 -2.86 -3.68
C TYR A 48 -27.65 -2.80 -2.35
N GLY A 49 -27.98 -1.60 -1.87
CA GLY A 49 -28.72 -1.40 -0.63
C GLY A 49 -30.13 -2.03 -0.68
N GLN A 50 -30.84 -1.86 -1.79
CA GLN A 50 -32.17 -2.48 -2.01
C GLN A 50 -32.06 -4.01 -2.09
N LEU A 51 -31.05 -4.54 -2.81
CA LEU A 51 -30.82 -5.98 -2.93
C LEU A 51 -30.56 -6.65 -1.58
N HIS A 52 -29.87 -5.96 -0.69
CA HIS A 52 -29.48 -6.45 0.64
C HIS A 52 -30.35 -5.91 1.78
N HIS A 53 -31.51 -5.32 1.46
CA HIS A 53 -32.51 -4.87 2.41
C HIS A 53 -31.95 -3.93 3.51
N PHE A 54 -31.17 -2.91 3.10
CA PHE A 54 -30.55 -1.98 4.04
C PHE A 54 -31.54 -1.27 4.96
N GLU A 55 -32.78 -1.08 4.51
CA GLU A 55 -33.88 -0.52 5.29
C GLU A 55 -34.26 -1.38 6.53
N HIS A 56 -33.86 -2.65 6.55
CA HIS A 56 -34.12 -3.56 7.66
C HIS A 56 -32.93 -3.79 8.57
N ILE A 57 -31.78 -3.17 8.29
CA ILE A 57 -30.56 -3.32 9.10
C ILE A 57 -30.60 -2.34 10.26
N SER A 58 -30.87 -2.84 11.47
CA SER A 58 -30.90 -2.07 12.70
C SER A 58 -29.56 -2.06 13.47
N ASP A 59 -28.75 -3.11 13.28
CA ASP A 59 -27.53 -3.36 14.04
C ASP A 59 -26.51 -4.19 13.25
N ARG A 60 -25.33 -4.39 13.86
CA ARG A 60 -24.20 -5.14 13.28
C ARG A 60 -24.50 -6.61 12.98
N GLU A 61 -25.32 -7.24 13.82
CA GLU A 61 -25.66 -8.66 13.66
C GLU A 61 -26.56 -8.87 12.44
N ILE A 62 -27.57 -8.03 12.27
CA ILE A 62 -28.43 -8.04 11.08
C ILE A 62 -27.63 -7.66 9.83
N PHE A 63 -26.72 -6.68 9.93
CA PHE A 63 -25.83 -6.32 8.85
C PHE A 63 -25.01 -7.52 8.36
N SER A 64 -24.36 -8.24 9.27
CA SER A 64 -23.54 -9.40 8.91
C SER A 64 -24.34 -10.58 8.33
N LYS A 65 -25.64 -10.68 8.64
CA LYS A 65 -26.54 -11.71 8.10
C LYS A 65 -27.08 -11.37 6.71
N LEU A 66 -27.38 -10.10 6.45
CA LEU A 66 -28.00 -9.64 5.20
C LEU A 66 -26.97 -9.29 4.12
N VAL A 67 -25.80 -8.79 4.52
CA VAL A 67 -24.73 -8.38 3.61
C VAL A 67 -23.63 -9.45 3.62
N PRO A 68 -23.39 -10.15 2.51
CA PRO A 68 -22.33 -11.16 2.46
C PRO A 68 -20.93 -10.50 2.46
N LEU A 69 -19.92 -11.28 2.86
CA LEU A 69 -18.53 -10.92 2.59
C LEU A 69 -18.29 -10.82 1.08
N SER A 70 -17.55 -9.84 0.66
CA SER A 70 -17.30 -9.58 -0.75
C SER A 70 -15.80 -9.59 -1.08
N SER A 71 -15.53 -9.91 -2.33
CA SER A 71 -14.22 -9.75 -2.99
C SER A 71 -14.37 -8.80 -4.18
N TYR A 72 -13.25 -8.43 -4.82
CA TYR A 72 -13.35 -7.66 -6.06
C TYR A 72 -14.17 -8.39 -7.13
N ALA A 73 -14.03 -9.72 -7.24
CA ALA A 73 -14.78 -10.52 -8.21
C ALA A 73 -16.30 -10.41 -8.01
N THR A 74 -16.77 -10.40 -6.76
CA THR A 74 -18.19 -10.28 -6.44
C THR A 74 -18.73 -8.86 -6.66
N LEU A 75 -17.94 -7.83 -6.42
CA LEU A 75 -18.35 -6.43 -6.62
C LEU A 75 -18.14 -5.93 -8.06
N LYS A 76 -17.27 -6.57 -8.84
CA LYS A 76 -16.93 -6.16 -10.22
C LYS A 76 -18.15 -5.91 -11.10
N PRO A 77 -19.21 -6.74 -11.13
CA PRO A 77 -20.39 -6.47 -11.97
C PRO A 77 -21.11 -5.15 -11.63
N TYR A 78 -21.07 -4.73 -10.38
CA TYR A 78 -21.62 -3.43 -9.93
C TYR A 78 -20.68 -2.29 -10.29
N ILE A 79 -19.37 -2.47 -10.09
CA ILE A 79 -18.34 -1.49 -10.42
C ILE A 79 -18.35 -1.17 -11.93
N GLU A 80 -18.48 -2.19 -12.78
CA GLU A 80 -18.58 -1.96 -14.23
C GLU A 80 -19.81 -1.12 -14.61
N LYS A 81 -20.97 -1.33 -13.98
CA LYS A 81 -22.14 -0.47 -14.17
C LYS A 81 -21.87 0.98 -13.79
N MET A 82 -21.11 1.20 -12.68
CA MET A 82 -20.72 2.55 -12.26
C MET A 82 -19.76 3.18 -13.28
N ARG A 83 -18.81 2.42 -13.82
CA ARG A 83 -17.88 2.86 -14.89
C ARG A 83 -18.62 3.19 -16.18
N ASP A 84 -19.70 2.51 -16.47
CA ASP A 84 -20.62 2.83 -17.58
C ASP A 84 -21.49 4.08 -17.30
N GLY A 85 -21.33 4.69 -16.11
CA GLY A 85 -21.97 5.92 -15.70
C GLY A 85 -23.37 5.76 -15.12
N GLN A 86 -23.74 4.54 -14.70
CA GLN A 86 -24.95 4.32 -13.92
C GLN A 86 -24.77 4.87 -12.50
N THR A 87 -25.83 5.50 -11.97
CA THR A 87 -25.87 6.09 -10.64
C THR A 87 -26.47 5.14 -9.62
N ASP A 88 -26.22 5.40 -8.34
CA ASP A 88 -26.89 4.72 -7.23
C ASP A 88 -26.75 3.19 -7.26
N ILE A 89 -25.53 2.71 -7.60
CA ILE A 89 -25.24 1.27 -7.67
C ILE A 89 -24.74 0.73 -6.34
N LEU A 90 -23.49 1.00 -5.98
CA LEU A 90 -22.87 0.63 -4.68
C LEU A 90 -22.91 1.79 -3.69
N TRP A 91 -22.87 3.02 -4.18
CA TRP A 91 -22.90 4.25 -3.41
C TRP A 91 -23.81 5.26 -4.10
N PRO A 92 -24.41 6.20 -3.35
CA PRO A 92 -25.33 7.19 -3.93
C PRO A 92 -24.66 8.10 -4.95
N GLY A 93 -25.43 8.46 -5.98
CA GLY A 93 -25.00 9.36 -7.03
C GLY A 93 -24.10 8.74 -8.08
N LYS A 94 -23.42 9.59 -8.85
CA LYS A 94 -22.48 9.20 -9.89
C LYS A 94 -21.07 9.14 -9.30
N ILE A 95 -20.39 8.03 -9.51
CA ILE A 95 -18.95 7.91 -9.23
C ILE A 95 -18.19 8.33 -10.49
N GLU A 96 -17.33 9.30 -10.35
CA GLU A 96 -16.52 9.84 -11.45
C GLU A 96 -15.14 9.23 -11.51
N TRP A 97 -14.59 8.83 -10.36
CA TRP A 97 -13.23 8.36 -10.20
C TRP A 97 -13.15 6.89 -9.85
N PHE A 98 -12.21 6.19 -10.50
CA PHE A 98 -11.90 4.80 -10.22
C PHE A 98 -10.40 4.64 -10.02
N ALA A 99 -9.99 4.29 -8.81
CA ALA A 99 -8.59 4.00 -8.53
C ALA A 99 -8.19 2.67 -9.18
N LYS A 100 -7.18 2.73 -10.04
CA LYS A 100 -6.60 1.54 -10.66
C LYS A 100 -5.56 0.95 -9.72
N SER A 101 -5.73 -0.30 -9.33
CA SER A 101 -4.72 -1.05 -8.59
C SER A 101 -4.33 -2.31 -9.36
N SER A 102 -3.15 -2.85 -9.08
CA SER A 102 -2.72 -4.12 -9.65
C SER A 102 -3.71 -5.22 -9.29
N GLY A 103 -4.19 -5.93 -10.29
CA GLY A 103 -5.16 -6.99 -10.10
C GLY A 103 -4.53 -8.25 -9.52
N THR A 104 -4.88 -8.58 -8.29
CA THR A 104 -4.27 -9.69 -7.55
C THR A 104 -4.76 -11.09 -7.91
N THR A 105 -5.80 -11.26 -8.75
CA THR A 105 -6.42 -12.58 -8.94
C THR A 105 -6.59 -13.02 -10.40
N SER A 106 -6.34 -12.15 -11.37
CA SER A 106 -6.61 -12.48 -12.79
C SER A 106 -5.72 -11.77 -13.81
N GLY A 107 -4.63 -11.13 -13.40
CA GLY A 107 -3.78 -10.34 -14.31
C GLY A 107 -4.46 -9.09 -14.89
N VAL A 108 -5.67 -8.77 -14.44
CA VAL A 108 -6.44 -7.60 -14.89
C VAL A 108 -6.52 -6.59 -13.76
N SER A 109 -6.13 -5.35 -14.03
CA SER A 109 -6.22 -4.25 -13.06
C SER A 109 -7.61 -4.17 -12.42
N LYS A 110 -7.64 -3.94 -11.11
CA LYS A 110 -8.86 -3.65 -10.36
C LYS A 110 -9.18 -2.16 -10.52
N TYR A 111 -10.45 -1.85 -10.60
CA TYR A 111 -10.96 -0.49 -10.63
C TYR A 111 -11.84 -0.27 -9.40
N LEU A 112 -11.34 0.47 -8.44
CA LEU A 112 -12.03 0.69 -7.17
C LEU A 112 -12.77 2.02 -7.21
N PRO A 113 -14.06 2.07 -6.86
CA PRO A 113 -14.83 3.30 -6.89
C PRO A 113 -14.31 4.27 -5.82
N VAL A 114 -14.03 5.51 -6.23
CA VAL A 114 -13.59 6.59 -5.35
C VAL A 114 -14.67 7.65 -5.36
N SER A 115 -15.51 7.66 -4.33
CA SER A 115 -16.56 8.65 -4.16
C SER A 115 -15.98 10.00 -3.71
N LYS A 116 -16.78 11.06 -3.80
CA LYS A 116 -16.41 12.36 -3.27
C LYS A 116 -16.19 12.31 -1.75
N GLU A 117 -17.03 11.57 -1.05
CA GLU A 117 -16.89 11.33 0.40
C GLU A 117 -15.61 10.55 0.71
N SER A 118 -15.24 9.55 -0.11
CA SER A 118 -14.00 8.80 0.06
C SER A 118 -12.78 9.71 -0.09
N ILE A 119 -12.77 10.64 -1.05
CA ILE A 119 -11.69 11.63 -1.20
C ILE A 119 -11.61 12.53 0.06
N GLU A 120 -12.74 13.15 0.46
CA GLU A 120 -12.75 14.20 1.46
C GLU A 120 -12.71 13.68 2.90
N GLU A 121 -13.53 12.65 3.20
CA GLU A 121 -13.78 12.16 4.56
C GLU A 121 -12.90 10.94 4.89
N CYS A 122 -12.23 10.31 3.91
CA CYS A 122 -11.29 9.22 4.13
C CYS A 122 -9.86 9.64 3.79
N HIS A 123 -9.49 9.79 2.52
CA HIS A 123 -8.10 10.00 2.13
C HIS A 123 -7.54 11.35 2.61
N PHE A 124 -8.21 12.46 2.34
CA PHE A 124 -7.74 13.75 2.83
C PHE A 124 -7.89 13.90 4.35
N SER A 125 -8.90 13.25 4.94
CA SER A 125 -9.06 13.23 6.39
C SER A 125 -7.91 12.48 7.06
N GLY A 126 -7.49 11.32 6.52
CA GLY A 126 -6.35 10.56 7.02
C GLY A 126 -5.07 11.38 7.05
N GLY A 127 -4.73 12.05 5.94
CA GLY A 127 -3.57 12.95 5.90
C GLY A 127 -3.68 14.13 6.87
N ARG A 128 -4.89 14.67 7.10
CA ARG A 128 -5.12 15.71 8.12
C ARG A 128 -4.93 15.17 9.55
N PHE A 129 -5.34 13.93 9.82
CA PHE A 129 -5.08 13.29 11.11
C PHE A 129 -3.59 13.05 11.34
N GLU A 130 -2.86 12.57 10.34
CA GLU A 130 -1.41 12.40 10.41
C GLU A 130 -0.69 13.72 10.74
N LEU A 131 -1.03 14.79 10.03
CA LEU A 131 -0.49 16.12 10.28
C LEU A 131 -0.88 16.65 11.66
N ALA A 132 -2.10 16.36 12.15
CA ALA A 132 -2.55 16.77 13.47
C ALA A 132 -1.78 16.06 14.59
N LEU A 133 -1.54 14.76 14.43
CA LEU A 133 -0.75 13.96 15.37
C LEU A 133 0.69 14.44 15.43
N TYR A 134 1.30 14.70 14.27
CA TYR A 134 2.64 15.30 14.21
C TYR A 134 2.71 16.64 14.94
N CYS A 135 1.79 17.56 14.66
CA CYS A 135 1.76 18.87 15.31
C CYS A 135 1.48 18.80 16.81
N ASN A 136 0.77 17.76 17.27
CA ASN A 136 0.56 17.50 18.68
C ASN A 136 1.82 16.96 19.37
N ALA A 137 2.56 16.09 18.70
CA ALA A 137 3.82 15.53 19.19
C ALA A 137 4.97 16.56 19.15
N VAL A 138 4.94 17.51 18.19
CA VAL A 138 5.95 18.57 18.00
C VAL A 138 5.30 19.95 18.06
N PRO A 139 4.98 20.50 19.26
CA PRO A 139 4.23 21.76 19.41
C PRO A 139 4.91 22.98 18.78
N GLU A 140 6.23 22.98 18.71
CA GLU A 140 7.05 24.09 18.15
C GLU A 140 7.35 23.93 16.68
N THR A 141 6.69 22.97 15.99
CA THR A 141 6.93 22.70 14.56
C THR A 141 6.78 23.94 13.68
N LYS A 142 7.64 24.04 12.70
CA LYS A 142 7.62 25.05 11.63
C LYS A 142 7.20 24.46 10.28
N ILE A 143 6.60 23.29 10.28
CA ILE A 143 6.23 22.56 9.07
C ILE A 143 5.43 23.41 8.06
N PHE A 144 4.65 24.38 8.54
CA PHE A 144 3.87 25.30 7.69
C PHE A 144 4.67 26.54 7.23
N GLU A 145 5.94 26.67 7.59
CA GLU A 145 6.80 27.75 7.10
C GLU A 145 7.42 27.41 5.73
N GLY A 146 7.31 26.16 5.30
CA GLY A 146 7.75 25.66 4.00
C GLY A 146 6.70 24.86 3.25
N LEU A 147 7.17 24.02 2.35
CA LEU A 147 6.36 23.17 1.47
C LEU A 147 6.51 21.70 1.84
N GLY A 148 5.45 20.93 1.61
CA GLY A 148 5.49 19.49 1.65
C GLY A 148 5.82 18.93 0.26
N LEU A 149 6.96 18.25 0.13
CA LEU A 149 7.32 17.55 -1.09
C LEU A 149 6.58 16.21 -1.15
N ARG A 150 5.76 16.04 -2.19
CA ARG A 150 4.98 14.82 -2.43
C ARG A 150 5.52 14.08 -3.64
N LEU A 151 5.76 12.79 -3.45
CA LEU A 151 6.19 11.91 -4.52
C LEU A 151 5.11 10.83 -4.73
N GLY A 152 4.33 10.98 -5.80
CA GLY A 152 3.28 10.05 -6.20
C GLY A 152 3.69 9.19 -7.38
N GLY A 153 2.91 8.14 -7.64
CA GLY A 153 3.08 7.24 -8.78
C GLY A 153 2.79 7.86 -10.14
N SER A 154 2.36 7.02 -11.07
CA SER A 154 1.92 7.48 -12.40
C SER A 154 0.77 8.47 -12.26
N THR A 155 0.77 9.52 -13.07
CA THR A 155 -0.27 10.56 -13.06
C THR A 155 -1.19 10.46 -14.27
N GLN A 156 -1.09 9.37 -15.01
CA GLN A 156 -1.97 9.15 -16.17
C GLN A 156 -3.40 8.88 -15.69
N ILE A 157 -4.27 9.86 -15.91
CA ILE A 157 -5.72 9.68 -15.82
C ILE A 157 -6.21 9.29 -17.20
N GLN A 158 -6.90 8.16 -17.29
CA GLN A 158 -7.48 7.63 -18.51
C GLN A 158 -8.98 7.79 -18.46
N GLN A 159 -9.56 8.27 -19.56
CA GLN A 159 -11.02 8.25 -19.75
C GLN A 159 -11.41 6.84 -20.16
N GLU A 160 -12.09 6.12 -19.30
CA GLU A 160 -12.58 4.77 -19.58
C GLU A 160 -14.10 4.71 -19.38
N GLY A 161 -14.83 4.47 -20.46
CA GLY A 161 -16.29 4.55 -20.43
C GLY A 161 -16.77 5.98 -20.12
N LYS A 162 -17.59 6.13 -19.08
CA LYS A 162 -18.07 7.43 -18.59
C LYS A 162 -17.40 7.88 -17.29
N GLY A 163 -16.44 7.14 -16.79
CA GLY A 163 -15.61 7.43 -15.62
C GLY A 163 -14.17 7.76 -16.00
N GLN A 164 -13.43 8.25 -15.03
CA GLN A 164 -11.99 8.49 -15.13
C GLN A 164 -11.26 7.51 -14.22
N SER A 165 -10.16 6.93 -14.70
CA SER A 165 -9.37 5.96 -13.93
C SER A 165 -7.90 6.34 -13.93
N GLY A 166 -7.22 6.02 -12.85
CA GLY A 166 -5.78 6.25 -12.66
C GLY A 166 -5.34 5.79 -11.28
N ASP A 167 -4.05 5.93 -10.99
CA ASP A 167 -3.54 5.68 -9.66
C ASP A 167 -4.26 6.58 -8.63
N LEU A 168 -4.50 6.07 -7.42
CA LEU A 168 -5.14 6.87 -6.37
C LEU A 168 -4.41 8.20 -6.13
N SER A 169 -3.08 8.19 -6.14
CA SER A 169 -2.27 9.42 -5.97
C SER A 169 -2.56 10.47 -7.04
N ALA A 170 -2.77 10.06 -8.30
CA ALA A 170 -3.15 10.96 -9.37
C ALA A 170 -4.55 11.54 -9.16
N ILE A 171 -5.50 10.71 -8.74
CA ILE A 171 -6.87 11.16 -8.41
C ILE A 171 -6.84 12.18 -7.27
N LEU A 172 -6.06 11.93 -6.21
CA LEU A 172 -5.94 12.84 -5.08
C LEU A 172 -5.26 14.16 -5.48
N ILE A 173 -4.24 14.15 -6.34
CA ILE A 173 -3.59 15.36 -6.86
C ILE A 173 -4.58 16.20 -7.67
N GLN A 174 -5.41 15.57 -8.51
CA GLN A 174 -6.43 16.26 -9.30
C GLN A 174 -7.53 16.91 -8.45
N ASN A 175 -7.79 16.37 -7.27
CA ASN A 175 -8.86 16.84 -6.36
C ASN A 175 -8.32 17.62 -5.16
N ILE A 176 -7.02 17.95 -5.15
CA ILE A 176 -6.40 18.61 -4.00
C ILE A 176 -7.02 19.98 -3.75
N PRO A 177 -7.37 20.33 -2.49
CA PRO A 177 -7.83 21.68 -2.16
C PRO A 177 -6.74 22.72 -2.44
N LEU A 178 -7.13 23.88 -3.00
CA LEU A 178 -6.22 24.96 -3.39
C LEU A 178 -5.24 25.37 -2.28
N TRP A 179 -5.69 25.42 -1.03
CA TRP A 179 -4.82 25.77 0.10
C TRP A 179 -3.70 24.74 0.34
N ALA A 180 -3.98 23.45 0.07
CA ALA A 180 -2.99 22.37 0.21
C ALA A 180 -2.06 22.34 -1.01
N GLU A 181 -2.57 22.66 -2.20
CA GLU A 181 -1.76 22.82 -3.41
C GLU A 181 -0.69 23.92 -3.23
N LEU A 182 -1.11 25.09 -2.70
CA LEU A 182 -0.20 26.21 -2.40
C LEU A 182 0.88 25.88 -1.33
N ARG A 183 0.77 24.77 -0.65
CA ARG A 183 1.71 24.28 0.37
C ARG A 183 2.45 23.02 -0.05
N SER A 184 2.42 22.72 -1.33
CA SER A 184 2.96 21.48 -1.88
C SER A 184 4.03 21.73 -2.93
N ALA A 185 5.00 20.86 -2.97
CA ALA A 185 5.94 20.65 -4.06
C ALA A 185 5.82 19.17 -4.52
N PRO A 186 6.09 18.87 -5.78
CA PRO A 186 6.31 19.84 -6.85
C PRO A 186 5.03 20.60 -7.20
N SER A 187 5.13 21.54 -8.15
CA SER A 187 3.99 22.23 -8.75
C SER A 187 3.00 21.24 -9.34
N HIS A 188 1.74 21.66 -9.50
CA HIS A 188 0.70 20.81 -10.10
C HIS A 188 1.09 20.35 -11.53
N GLU A 189 1.70 21.22 -12.32
CA GLU A 189 2.18 20.92 -13.66
C GLU A 189 3.24 19.82 -13.65
N THR A 190 4.28 19.95 -12.83
CA THR A 190 5.33 18.94 -12.65
C THR A 190 4.79 17.63 -12.08
N ALA A 191 3.88 17.72 -11.10
CA ALA A 191 3.25 16.53 -10.52
C ALA A 191 2.46 15.70 -11.54
N LEU A 192 1.97 16.31 -12.62
CA LEU A 192 1.18 15.67 -13.68
C LEU A 192 2.00 15.21 -14.89
N LEU A 193 3.31 15.41 -14.91
CA LEU A 193 4.16 14.86 -15.98
C LEU A 193 4.02 13.33 -16.05
N SER A 194 3.85 12.82 -17.26
CA SER A 194 3.60 11.40 -17.51
C SER A 194 4.89 10.59 -17.64
N ASP A 195 5.96 11.21 -18.14
CA ASP A 195 7.27 10.57 -18.19
C ASP A 195 7.95 10.66 -16.83
N TRP A 196 8.38 9.51 -16.30
CA TRP A 196 8.95 9.44 -14.95
C TRP A 196 10.31 10.13 -14.84
N GLU A 197 11.17 10.02 -15.85
CA GLU A 197 12.49 10.66 -15.82
C GLU A 197 12.36 12.18 -15.90
N GLU A 198 11.56 12.66 -16.87
CA GLU A 198 11.27 14.08 -17.02
C GLU A 198 10.64 14.63 -15.73
N LYS A 199 9.68 13.92 -15.17
CA LYS A 199 9.04 14.28 -13.90
C LYS A 199 10.04 14.33 -12.76
N LEU A 200 10.92 13.34 -12.62
CA LEU A 200 11.90 13.27 -11.54
C LEU A 200 12.91 14.43 -11.64
N GLU A 201 13.42 14.73 -12.84
CA GLU A 201 14.33 15.86 -13.06
C GLU A 201 13.64 17.20 -12.76
N ALA A 202 12.39 17.39 -13.20
CA ALA A 202 11.61 18.60 -12.91
C ALA A 202 11.33 18.76 -11.40
N ILE A 203 11.02 17.66 -10.70
CA ILE A 203 10.86 17.66 -9.24
C ILE A 203 12.15 18.10 -8.54
N ILE A 204 13.31 17.60 -8.99
CA ILE A 204 14.62 17.95 -8.42
C ILE A 204 14.88 19.43 -8.63
N ASP A 205 14.73 19.93 -9.86
CA ASP A 205 15.00 21.33 -10.19
C ASP A 205 14.10 22.31 -9.40
N GLU A 206 12.85 21.94 -9.15
CA GLU A 206 11.97 22.73 -8.28
C GLU A 206 12.37 22.62 -6.81
N ALA A 207 12.53 21.39 -6.28
CA ALA A 207 12.66 21.13 -4.85
C ALA A 207 13.98 21.63 -4.26
N ILE A 208 15.10 21.59 -5.00
CA ILE A 208 16.41 22.06 -4.50
C ILE A 208 16.44 23.57 -4.22
N THR A 209 15.55 24.34 -4.82
CA THR A 209 15.46 25.80 -4.67
C THR A 209 14.43 26.23 -3.63
N GLN A 210 13.64 25.28 -3.10
CA GLN A 210 12.52 25.57 -2.23
C GLN A 210 12.80 25.19 -0.77
N ASN A 211 12.08 25.83 0.15
CA ASN A 211 12.10 25.48 1.56
C ASN A 211 11.20 24.27 1.81
N ILE A 212 11.74 23.07 1.69
CA ILE A 212 11.01 21.83 1.99
C ILE A 212 11.07 21.55 3.49
N THR A 213 9.90 21.40 4.11
CA THR A 213 9.75 21.12 5.55
C THR A 213 9.18 19.74 5.83
N SER A 214 8.56 19.11 4.83
CA SER A 214 8.04 17.75 4.97
C SER A 214 8.10 16.96 3.66
N LEU A 215 8.18 15.64 3.78
CA LEU A 215 8.21 14.66 2.69
C LEU A 215 7.04 13.70 2.85
N TRP A 216 6.35 13.37 1.75
CA TRP A 216 5.13 12.55 1.75
C TRP A 216 5.15 11.53 0.61
N GLY A 217 5.19 10.24 0.92
CA GLY A 217 5.11 9.19 -0.08
C GLY A 217 5.87 7.90 0.25
N VAL A 218 6.11 7.09 -0.77
CA VAL A 218 6.74 5.78 -0.63
C VAL A 218 8.25 5.90 -0.47
N SER A 219 8.82 5.25 0.55
CA SER A 219 10.24 5.35 0.91
C SER A 219 11.19 4.93 -0.21
N SER A 220 10.91 3.83 -0.92
CA SER A 220 11.76 3.36 -2.02
C SER A 220 11.91 4.41 -3.15
N TRP A 221 10.87 5.19 -3.42
CA TRP A 221 10.89 6.25 -4.44
C TRP A 221 11.69 7.47 -3.99
N PHE A 222 11.56 7.82 -2.71
CA PHE A 222 12.35 8.89 -2.13
C PHE A 222 13.85 8.59 -2.12
N LEU A 223 14.29 7.33 -1.97
CA LEU A 223 15.70 6.98 -2.09
C LEU A 223 16.27 7.29 -3.48
N VAL A 224 15.51 7.06 -4.54
CA VAL A 224 15.91 7.42 -5.91
C VAL A 224 16.04 8.94 -6.04
N LEU A 225 15.02 9.69 -5.57
CA LEU A 225 15.03 11.15 -5.57
C LEU A 225 16.22 11.69 -4.79
N PHE A 226 16.46 11.19 -3.58
CA PHE A 226 17.53 11.68 -2.70
C PHE A 226 18.91 11.49 -3.29
N LYS A 227 19.20 10.33 -3.91
CA LYS A 227 20.48 10.11 -4.60
C LYS A 227 20.72 11.17 -5.66
N LYS A 228 19.75 11.43 -6.53
CA LYS A 228 19.85 12.44 -7.58
C LYS A 228 19.94 13.87 -7.04
N VAL A 229 19.22 14.20 -5.96
CA VAL A 229 19.30 15.51 -5.29
C VAL A 229 20.71 15.76 -4.73
N LEU A 230 21.30 14.76 -4.06
CA LEU A 230 22.65 14.88 -3.52
C LEU A 230 23.71 14.97 -4.63
N GLU A 231 23.59 14.17 -5.68
CA GLU A 231 24.43 14.26 -6.88
C GLU A 231 24.36 15.66 -7.53
N ARG A 232 23.14 16.21 -7.71
CA ARG A 232 22.90 17.52 -8.32
C ARG A 232 23.45 18.67 -7.48
N THR A 233 23.34 18.57 -6.15
CA THR A 233 23.73 19.66 -5.22
C THR A 233 25.16 19.54 -4.72
N GLY A 234 25.80 18.37 -4.83
CA GLY A 234 27.10 18.07 -4.26
C GLY A 234 27.12 18.09 -2.72
N LYS A 235 25.95 17.95 -2.08
CA LYS A 235 25.81 17.93 -0.63
C LYS A 235 26.00 16.52 -0.07
N SER A 236 26.38 16.42 1.21
CA SER A 236 26.65 15.16 1.86
C SER A 236 25.40 14.50 2.46
N ASN A 237 24.38 15.30 2.78
CA ASN A 237 23.11 14.85 3.34
C ASN A 237 21.96 15.82 3.00
N LEU A 238 20.72 15.39 3.24
CA LEU A 238 19.55 16.16 2.85
C LEU A 238 19.30 17.39 3.72
N LEU A 239 19.79 17.42 4.96
CA LEU A 239 19.66 18.61 5.82
C LEU A 239 20.55 19.77 5.39
N GLU A 240 21.58 19.50 4.58
CA GLU A 240 22.33 20.56 3.90
C GLU A 240 21.60 21.13 2.68
N VAL A 241 20.66 20.39 2.10
CA VAL A 241 19.77 20.83 1.01
C VAL A 241 18.53 21.50 1.58
N TRP A 242 17.89 20.85 2.53
CA TRP A 242 16.65 21.31 3.19
C TRP A 242 16.83 21.42 4.71
N PRO A 243 17.44 22.51 5.18
CA PRO A 243 17.79 22.67 6.60
C PRO A 243 16.60 22.76 7.55
N ASN A 244 15.41 23.01 7.02
CA ASN A 244 14.15 23.09 7.78
C ASN A 244 13.26 21.84 7.64
N LEU A 245 13.81 20.74 7.14
CA LEU A 245 13.10 19.48 7.03
C LEU A 245 12.82 18.89 8.42
N GLU A 246 11.54 18.60 8.73
CA GLU A 246 11.09 18.15 10.07
C GLU A 246 10.34 16.83 10.04
N LEU A 247 9.67 16.49 8.93
CA LEU A 247 8.79 15.32 8.85
C LEU A 247 9.05 14.52 7.59
N PHE A 248 9.12 13.20 7.73
CA PHE A 248 8.93 12.24 6.65
C PHE A 248 7.74 11.33 6.96
N ALA A 249 6.63 11.57 6.27
CA ALA A 249 5.43 10.75 6.31
C ALA A 249 5.51 9.69 5.20
N HIS A 250 5.51 8.42 5.56
CA HIS A 250 5.74 7.32 4.61
C HIS A 250 4.75 6.17 4.80
N GLY A 251 4.55 5.42 3.73
CA GLY A 251 3.68 4.23 3.73
C GLY A 251 3.79 3.45 2.43
N GLY A 252 2.90 2.48 2.24
CA GLY A 252 2.82 1.67 1.02
C GLY A 252 3.81 0.51 0.94
N VAL A 253 4.95 0.58 1.61
CA VAL A 253 5.95 -0.50 1.71
C VAL A 253 6.51 -0.59 3.12
N ASN A 254 7.04 -1.75 3.49
CA ASN A 254 7.73 -1.90 4.77
C ASN A 254 8.96 -0.99 4.83
N PHE A 255 9.01 -0.09 5.81
CA PHE A 255 10.08 0.88 5.97
C PHE A 255 11.37 0.31 6.61
N ALA A 256 11.25 -0.71 7.45
CA ALA A 256 12.37 -1.24 8.22
C ALA A 256 13.65 -1.54 7.40
N PRO A 257 13.59 -2.09 6.16
CA PRO A 257 14.79 -2.31 5.35
C PRO A 257 15.50 -1.03 4.90
N TYR A 258 14.83 0.12 4.93
CA TYR A 258 15.33 1.41 4.45
C TYR A 258 15.70 2.36 5.58
N GLU A 259 15.25 2.12 6.80
CA GLU A 259 15.35 3.04 7.93
C GLU A 259 16.78 3.54 8.17
N GLN A 260 17.76 2.64 8.17
CA GLN A 260 19.15 3.03 8.39
C GLN A 260 19.65 4.01 7.32
N GLN A 261 19.34 3.76 6.04
CA GLN A 261 19.75 4.65 4.95
C GLN A 261 19.11 6.04 5.09
N PHE A 262 17.83 6.09 5.47
CA PHE A 262 17.14 7.36 5.70
C PHE A 262 17.75 8.13 6.87
N ARG A 263 18.16 7.45 7.95
CA ARG A 263 18.87 8.09 9.09
C ARG A 263 20.25 8.59 8.72
N GLU A 264 20.95 7.92 7.82
CA GLU A 264 22.24 8.40 7.28
C GLU A 264 22.07 9.62 6.36
N LEU A 265 21.02 9.63 5.53
CA LEU A 265 20.68 10.73 4.63
C LEU A 265 20.10 11.95 5.37
N MET A 266 19.48 11.75 6.52
CA MET A 266 18.90 12.78 7.39
C MET A 266 19.45 12.62 8.82
N PRO A 267 20.71 12.96 9.06
CA PRO A 267 21.38 12.70 10.33
C PRO A 267 20.81 13.52 11.49
N GLY A 268 20.89 12.96 12.70
CA GLY A 268 20.39 13.57 13.92
C GLY A 268 18.93 13.23 14.22
N THR A 269 18.27 14.05 15.03
CA THR A 269 16.91 13.82 15.53
C THR A 269 15.89 14.86 15.04
N GLN A 270 16.30 15.71 14.11
CA GLN A 270 15.46 16.81 13.63
C GLN A 270 14.25 16.30 12.83
N VAL A 271 14.43 15.23 12.04
CA VAL A 271 13.38 14.70 11.20
C VAL A 271 12.64 13.57 11.92
N THR A 272 11.34 13.75 12.10
CA THR A 272 10.44 12.72 12.59
C THR A 272 9.99 11.84 11.44
N PHE A 273 10.12 10.51 11.58
CA PHE A 273 9.54 9.54 10.64
C PHE A 273 8.18 9.13 11.17
N MET A 274 7.13 9.20 10.33
CA MET A 274 5.78 8.74 10.66
C MET A 274 5.28 7.79 9.60
N GLU A 275 4.88 6.61 10.03
CA GLU A 275 4.31 5.60 9.16
C GLU A 275 2.80 5.80 9.02
N ASN A 276 2.27 5.60 7.81
CA ASN A 276 0.84 5.51 7.55
C ASN A 276 0.49 4.24 6.78
N TYR A 277 -0.74 3.77 6.98
CA TYR A 277 -1.30 2.65 6.26
C TYR A 277 -2.48 3.14 5.42
N ASN A 278 -2.25 3.23 4.13
CA ASN A 278 -3.26 3.59 3.14
C ASN A 278 -3.19 2.65 1.93
N ALA A 279 -4.31 2.53 1.24
CA ALA A 279 -4.43 1.79 -0.02
C ALA A 279 -5.46 2.50 -0.92
N SER A 280 -5.68 1.98 -2.12
CA SER A 280 -6.71 2.51 -3.03
C SER A 280 -8.11 2.44 -2.45
N GLU A 281 -8.35 1.50 -1.54
CA GLU A 281 -9.60 1.27 -0.84
C GLU A 281 -9.88 2.25 0.30
N GLY A 282 -8.85 2.87 0.88
CA GLY A 282 -9.00 3.79 1.99
C GLY A 282 -7.71 4.16 2.71
N PHE A 283 -7.82 5.03 3.69
CA PHE A 283 -6.74 5.42 4.59
C PHE A 283 -7.07 4.88 5.99
N PHE A 284 -6.29 3.93 6.49
CA PHE A 284 -6.69 3.06 7.62
C PHE A 284 -6.06 3.45 8.95
N ALA A 285 -4.76 3.73 8.96
CA ALA A 285 -4.03 3.96 10.21
C ALA A 285 -2.86 4.92 10.03
N VAL A 286 -2.43 5.54 11.15
CA VAL A 286 -1.31 6.47 11.22
C VAL A 286 -0.52 6.25 12.50
N GLN A 287 0.79 6.32 12.44
CA GLN A 287 1.63 6.32 13.62
C GLN A 287 1.38 7.57 14.45
N ASP A 288 0.86 7.40 15.66
CA ASP A 288 0.53 8.49 16.59
C ASP A 288 1.64 8.71 17.62
N ASP A 289 2.48 7.72 17.84
CA ASP A 289 3.62 7.74 18.73
C ASP A 289 4.82 7.05 18.06
N PRO A 290 5.87 7.79 17.66
CA PRO A 290 7.06 7.22 17.01
C PRO A 290 7.83 6.20 17.88
N SER A 291 7.60 6.16 19.20
CA SER A 291 8.20 5.18 20.10
C SER A 291 7.51 3.82 20.10
N ILE A 292 6.33 3.73 19.49
CA ILE A 292 5.51 2.52 19.42
C ILE A 292 5.57 1.95 18.00
N ASP A 293 5.96 0.69 17.89
CA ASP A 293 5.93 -0.06 16.63
C ASP A 293 4.48 -0.47 16.30
N GLY A 294 3.70 0.49 15.82
CA GLY A 294 2.29 0.33 15.45
C GLY A 294 1.62 1.65 15.14
N MET A 295 0.54 1.58 14.40
CA MET A 295 -0.23 2.72 13.90
C MET A 295 -1.63 2.76 14.54
N LEU A 296 -2.06 3.93 14.96
CA LEU A 296 -3.42 4.18 15.45
C LEU A 296 -4.44 3.90 14.33
N LEU A 297 -5.38 2.99 14.58
CA LEU A 297 -6.47 2.69 13.66
C LEU A 297 -7.48 3.86 13.64
N LEU A 298 -7.76 4.40 12.45
CA LEU A 298 -8.68 5.53 12.28
C LEU A 298 -10.13 5.03 12.23
N LEU A 299 -10.88 5.24 13.31
CA LEU A 299 -12.20 4.62 13.50
C LEU A 299 -13.39 5.47 13.01
N ASN A 300 -13.17 6.75 12.68
CA ASN A 300 -14.21 7.64 12.17
C ASN A 300 -13.91 8.18 10.76
N ASN A 301 -13.07 7.48 10.02
CA ASN A 301 -12.52 7.91 8.73
C ASN A 301 -13.29 7.33 7.52
N GLY A 302 -14.61 7.17 7.64
CA GLY A 302 -15.46 6.66 6.56
C GLY A 302 -15.35 5.14 6.33
N ILE A 303 -14.71 4.39 7.24
CA ILE A 303 -14.48 2.95 7.13
C ILE A 303 -14.94 2.24 8.39
N TYR A 304 -15.85 1.28 8.22
CA TYR A 304 -16.24 0.31 9.24
C TYR A 304 -15.41 -0.96 9.07
N TYR A 305 -14.87 -1.49 10.18
CA TYR A 305 -13.94 -2.61 10.19
C TYR A 305 -14.54 -3.88 10.78
N GLU A 306 -14.23 -5.01 10.14
CA GLU A 306 -14.38 -6.36 10.67
C GLU A 306 -13.06 -7.12 10.45
N PHE A 307 -12.81 -8.18 11.19
CA PHE A 307 -11.55 -8.90 11.19
C PHE A 307 -11.80 -10.41 11.08
N ILE A 308 -10.95 -11.12 10.32
CA ILE A 308 -11.00 -12.58 10.20
C ILE A 308 -9.67 -13.12 10.72
N PRO A 309 -9.64 -13.94 11.79
CA PRO A 309 -8.41 -14.59 12.21
C PRO A 309 -7.81 -15.38 11.04
N LEU A 310 -6.50 -15.21 10.82
CA LEU A 310 -5.84 -15.75 9.63
C LEU A 310 -5.81 -17.30 9.61
N ASP A 311 -5.80 -17.93 10.77
CA ASP A 311 -5.85 -19.39 10.95
C ASP A 311 -7.20 -20.00 10.52
N THR A 312 -8.28 -19.20 10.56
CA THR A 312 -9.64 -19.62 10.12
C THR A 312 -10.06 -18.96 8.80
N PHE A 313 -9.16 -18.26 8.14
CA PHE A 313 -9.45 -17.56 6.90
C PHE A 313 -9.80 -18.54 5.76
N ASN A 314 -11.00 -18.36 5.20
CA ASN A 314 -11.52 -19.16 4.08
C ASN A 314 -12.25 -18.24 3.05
N GLY A 315 -11.60 -17.15 2.66
CA GLY A 315 -12.16 -16.16 1.73
C GLY A 315 -13.55 -15.66 2.18
N THR A 316 -14.48 -15.55 1.26
CA THR A 316 -15.84 -15.05 1.55
C THR A 316 -16.73 -16.02 2.37
N ALA A 317 -16.26 -17.22 2.67
CA ALA A 317 -16.94 -18.17 3.58
C ALA A 317 -16.51 -18.01 5.05
N SER A 318 -15.60 -17.08 5.35
CA SER A 318 -15.09 -16.83 6.70
C SER A 318 -16.16 -16.21 7.61
N LYS A 319 -15.95 -16.36 8.93
CA LYS A 319 -16.68 -15.58 9.94
C LYS A 319 -15.83 -14.41 10.37
N THR A 320 -16.45 -13.25 10.53
CA THR A 320 -15.80 -12.06 11.01
C THR A 320 -15.91 -11.90 12.52
N LEU A 321 -14.91 -11.27 13.12
CA LEU A 321 -14.90 -10.72 14.45
C LEU A 321 -15.07 -9.19 14.37
N LEU A 322 -15.55 -8.61 15.44
CA LEU A 322 -15.67 -7.17 15.61
C LEU A 322 -14.46 -6.62 16.34
N LEU A 323 -14.32 -5.30 16.38
CA LEU A 323 -13.17 -4.62 16.97
C LEU A 323 -12.97 -4.95 18.47
N GLU A 324 -14.05 -5.15 19.22
CA GLU A 324 -13.99 -5.56 20.64
C GLU A 324 -13.45 -6.99 20.85
N ASP A 325 -13.62 -7.87 19.87
CA ASP A 325 -13.30 -9.29 19.96
C ASP A 325 -11.87 -9.63 19.55
N VAL A 326 -11.12 -8.66 18.99
CA VAL A 326 -9.75 -8.92 18.53
C VAL A 326 -8.81 -9.16 19.72
N GLU A 327 -7.81 -9.99 19.49
CA GLU A 327 -6.75 -10.30 20.45
C GLU A 327 -5.41 -9.70 20.00
N LEU A 328 -4.53 -9.40 20.97
CA LEU A 328 -3.19 -8.91 20.68
C LEU A 328 -2.36 -10.04 20.04
N ASP A 329 -1.38 -9.65 19.25
CA ASP A 329 -0.39 -10.54 18.63
C ASP A 329 -0.97 -11.62 17.70
N THR A 330 -2.26 -11.51 17.34
CA THR A 330 -2.94 -12.40 16.39
C THR A 330 -3.03 -11.72 15.04
N ASP A 331 -2.78 -12.49 13.97
CA ASP A 331 -2.88 -11.99 12.58
C ASP A 331 -4.33 -12.07 12.08
N TYR A 332 -4.82 -10.96 11.55
CA TYR A 332 -6.18 -10.83 11.03
C TYR A 332 -6.18 -10.34 9.59
N ALA A 333 -6.96 -10.99 8.73
CA ALA A 333 -7.37 -10.38 7.46
C ALA A 333 -8.41 -9.28 7.72
N ILE A 334 -8.24 -8.13 7.07
CA ILE A 334 -9.12 -6.98 7.24
C ILE A 334 -10.30 -7.07 6.28
N VAL A 335 -11.48 -6.80 6.80
CA VAL A 335 -12.71 -6.60 6.05
C VAL A 335 -13.20 -5.18 6.27
N ILE A 336 -13.53 -4.48 5.20
CA ILE A 336 -13.93 -3.06 5.24
C ILE A 336 -15.30 -2.83 4.62
N THR A 337 -16.02 -1.90 5.20
CA THR A 337 -17.21 -1.28 4.59
C THR A 337 -16.95 0.22 4.51
N THR A 338 -17.01 0.80 3.30
CA THR A 338 -16.48 2.15 3.07
C THR A 338 -17.51 3.12 2.50
N ASN A 339 -17.28 4.41 2.70
CA ASN A 339 -17.98 5.49 2.03
C ASN A 339 -17.67 5.63 0.51
N GLY A 340 -16.90 4.71 -0.05
CA GLY A 340 -16.71 4.51 -1.50
C GLY A 340 -17.63 3.45 -2.11
N GLY A 341 -18.40 2.72 -1.28
CA GLY A 341 -19.31 1.67 -1.73
C GLY A 341 -18.72 0.26 -1.74
N LEU A 342 -17.60 0.04 -1.03
CA LEU A 342 -17.10 -1.30 -0.76
C LEU A 342 -17.85 -1.85 0.47
N TRP A 343 -18.61 -2.91 0.29
CA TRP A 343 -19.45 -3.52 1.33
C TRP A 343 -18.88 -4.85 1.78
N ARG A 344 -18.50 -4.95 3.06
CA ARG A 344 -17.86 -6.12 3.68
C ARG A 344 -16.76 -6.72 2.79
N TYR A 345 -15.94 -5.84 2.25
CA TYR A 345 -14.90 -6.16 1.27
C TYR A 345 -13.65 -6.71 1.96
N ILE A 346 -13.22 -7.89 1.57
CA ILE A 346 -11.96 -8.48 2.02
C ILE A 346 -10.83 -7.73 1.33
N LEU A 347 -10.06 -6.95 2.11
CA LEU A 347 -9.01 -6.07 1.59
C LEU A 347 -7.84 -6.87 0.99
N GLY A 348 -7.55 -8.02 1.58
CA GLY A 348 -6.42 -8.87 1.20
C GLY A 348 -5.17 -8.65 2.06
N ASP A 349 -5.08 -7.53 2.78
CA ASP A 349 -4.02 -7.28 3.75
C ASP A 349 -4.31 -7.94 5.09
N THR A 350 -3.24 -8.26 5.83
CA THR A 350 -3.32 -8.74 7.21
C THR A 350 -2.68 -7.75 8.17
N VAL A 351 -3.29 -7.64 9.34
CA VAL A 351 -2.79 -6.80 10.43
C VAL A 351 -2.72 -7.59 11.73
N LYS A 352 -1.86 -7.10 12.62
CA LYS A 352 -1.75 -7.56 13.99
C LYS A 352 -2.05 -6.38 14.92
N PHE A 353 -2.87 -6.60 15.95
CA PHE A 353 -3.10 -5.59 16.98
C PHE A 353 -1.95 -5.60 17.99
N VAL A 354 -1.34 -4.44 18.21
CA VAL A 354 -0.27 -4.23 19.19
C VAL A 354 -0.76 -3.49 20.44
N SER A 355 -1.96 -2.88 20.36
CA SER A 355 -2.65 -2.23 21.47
C SER A 355 -4.16 -2.24 21.24
N LYS A 356 -4.96 -2.25 22.32
CA LYS A 356 -6.43 -2.11 22.29
C LYS A 356 -6.91 -0.77 22.90
N LYS A 357 -6.00 -0.03 23.53
CA LYS A 357 -6.32 1.27 24.17
C LYS A 357 -5.17 2.27 23.98
N PRO A 358 -5.23 3.10 22.94
CA PRO A 358 -6.12 3.02 21.78
C PRO A 358 -5.81 1.80 20.88
N PHE A 359 -6.70 1.48 19.95
CA PHE A 359 -6.45 0.41 18.99
C PHE A 359 -5.33 0.81 18.03
N ARG A 360 -4.22 0.06 18.09
CA ARG A 360 -3.10 0.19 17.16
C ARG A 360 -2.84 -1.11 16.44
N VAL A 361 -2.56 -0.99 15.16
CA VAL A 361 -2.27 -2.12 14.27
C VAL A 361 -0.89 -1.98 13.64
N LYS A 362 -0.35 -3.11 13.25
CA LYS A 362 0.83 -3.24 12.40
C LYS A 362 0.45 -4.09 11.20
N VAL A 363 0.84 -3.67 10.00
CA VAL A 363 0.66 -4.50 8.81
C VAL A 363 1.57 -5.71 8.94
N SER A 364 0.99 -6.91 8.93
CA SER A 364 1.73 -8.17 9.12
C SER A 364 1.96 -8.95 7.83
N GLY A 365 1.23 -8.60 6.75
CA GLY A 365 1.37 -9.25 5.46
C GLY A 365 0.10 -9.18 4.62
N ARG A 366 -0.13 -10.25 3.85
CA ARG A 366 -1.34 -10.43 3.05
C ARG A 366 -1.92 -11.83 3.25
N THR A 367 -3.21 -11.98 2.90
CA THR A 367 -3.90 -13.28 2.89
C THR A 367 -3.34 -14.23 1.82
N GLU A 368 -2.66 -13.69 0.82
CA GLU A 368 -1.93 -14.42 -0.22
C GLU A 368 -0.43 -14.08 -0.14
N HIS A 369 0.44 -14.99 -0.58
CA HIS A 369 1.86 -14.73 -0.70
C HIS A 369 2.13 -13.70 -1.81
N PHE A 370 2.98 -12.71 -1.52
CA PHE A 370 3.26 -11.60 -2.44
C PHE A 370 4.66 -11.00 -2.20
N ILE A 371 5.13 -10.19 -3.14
CA ILE A 371 6.28 -9.30 -2.99
C ILE A 371 5.82 -7.86 -3.25
N ASN A 372 6.06 -6.97 -2.29
CA ASN A 372 5.77 -5.54 -2.38
C ASN A 372 6.84 -4.74 -1.63
N ALA A 373 8.09 -4.89 -2.03
CA ALA A 373 9.23 -4.22 -1.39
C ALA A 373 9.44 -2.80 -1.95
N PHE A 374 8.94 -2.55 -3.17
CA PHE A 374 9.15 -1.32 -3.94
C PHE A 374 7.81 -0.70 -4.39
N GLY A 375 6.67 -1.27 -4.01
CA GLY A 375 5.34 -0.88 -4.48
C GLY A 375 4.91 -1.61 -5.76
N GLU A 376 5.46 -2.80 -6.03
CA GLU A 376 5.21 -3.61 -7.23
C GLU A 376 4.07 -4.62 -7.09
N GLU A 377 3.65 -4.92 -5.87
CA GLU A 377 2.52 -5.82 -5.54
C GLU A 377 2.41 -7.10 -6.37
N VAL A 378 3.54 -7.81 -6.59
CA VAL A 378 3.55 -9.08 -7.33
C VAL A 378 3.01 -10.19 -6.44
N ILE A 379 1.96 -10.85 -6.89
CA ILE A 379 1.33 -11.98 -6.21
C ILE A 379 1.69 -13.32 -6.85
N VAL A 380 1.35 -14.42 -6.17
CA VAL A 380 1.67 -15.78 -6.63
C VAL A 380 1.13 -16.06 -8.03
N THR A 381 -0.08 -15.63 -8.34
CA THR A 381 -0.69 -15.86 -9.67
C THR A 381 0.05 -15.12 -10.80
N ASP A 382 0.55 -13.91 -10.55
CA ASP A 382 1.38 -13.17 -11.53
C ASP A 382 2.71 -13.92 -11.78
N ALA A 383 3.33 -14.35 -10.67
CA ALA A 383 4.58 -15.09 -10.69
C ALA A 383 4.46 -16.44 -11.41
N GLU A 384 3.39 -17.19 -11.13
CA GLU A 384 3.10 -18.49 -11.75
C GLU A 384 2.83 -18.34 -13.26
N TYR A 385 2.02 -17.36 -13.63
CA TYR A 385 1.72 -17.09 -15.03
C TYR A 385 2.97 -16.69 -15.80
N ALA A 386 3.73 -15.73 -15.27
CA ALA A 386 4.96 -15.26 -15.93
C ALA A 386 5.97 -16.39 -16.08
N LEU A 387 6.13 -17.22 -15.05
CA LEU A 387 7.03 -18.38 -15.08
C LEU A 387 6.56 -19.42 -16.09
N GLN A 388 5.26 -19.74 -16.13
CA GLN A 388 4.69 -20.68 -17.10
C GLN A 388 4.90 -20.20 -18.55
N ALA A 389 4.52 -18.95 -18.85
CA ALA A 389 4.69 -18.38 -20.18
C ALA A 389 6.17 -18.37 -20.63
N THR A 390 7.09 -18.09 -19.68
CA THR A 390 8.54 -18.15 -19.95
C THR A 390 9.00 -19.57 -20.24
N CYS A 391 8.53 -20.55 -19.47
CA CYS A 391 8.88 -21.95 -19.67
C CYS A 391 8.37 -22.50 -21.01
N GLU A 392 7.16 -22.13 -21.41
CA GLU A 392 6.59 -22.50 -22.70
C GLU A 392 7.42 -21.92 -23.87
N ALA A 393 7.80 -20.64 -23.78
CA ALA A 393 8.60 -19.97 -24.81
C ALA A 393 10.04 -20.50 -24.93
N MET A 394 10.60 -20.99 -23.82
CA MET A 394 11.99 -21.42 -23.75
C MET A 394 12.17 -22.95 -23.65
N GLU A 395 11.10 -23.71 -23.84
CA GLU A 395 11.09 -25.18 -23.82
C GLU A 395 11.74 -25.76 -22.55
N CYS A 396 11.51 -25.12 -21.38
CA CYS A 396 12.01 -25.58 -20.09
C CYS A 396 10.87 -25.98 -19.14
N ARG A 397 11.21 -26.67 -18.05
CA ARG A 397 10.24 -27.10 -17.03
C ARG A 397 10.74 -26.82 -15.62
N VAL A 398 9.84 -26.34 -14.77
CA VAL A 398 10.09 -26.03 -13.38
C VAL A 398 9.37 -27.03 -12.49
N ILE A 399 10.05 -27.50 -11.44
CA ILE A 399 9.48 -28.32 -10.36
C ILE A 399 8.79 -27.43 -9.36
N ASP A 400 9.53 -26.45 -8.81
CA ASP A 400 9.02 -25.46 -7.85
C ASP A 400 9.92 -24.23 -7.83
N PHE A 401 9.48 -23.17 -7.14
CA PHE A 401 10.24 -21.93 -7.01
C PHE A 401 9.90 -21.18 -5.73
N HIS A 402 10.82 -20.31 -5.33
CA HIS A 402 10.60 -19.28 -4.33
C HIS A 402 11.23 -17.96 -4.78
N ALA A 403 10.53 -16.85 -4.56
CA ALA A 403 11.08 -15.53 -4.82
C ALA A 403 10.90 -14.58 -3.62
N ALA A 404 11.89 -13.70 -3.44
CA ALA A 404 11.92 -12.70 -2.39
C ALA A 404 12.66 -11.44 -2.85
N PRO A 405 12.43 -10.26 -2.23
CA PRO A 405 13.10 -9.04 -2.65
C PRO A 405 14.59 -9.02 -2.28
N CYS A 406 15.40 -8.41 -3.15
CA CYS A 406 16.71 -7.83 -2.80
C CYS A 406 16.49 -6.33 -2.60
N TYR A 407 16.57 -5.86 -1.37
CA TYR A 407 16.32 -4.46 -1.07
C TYR A 407 17.40 -3.54 -1.65
N MET A 408 16.99 -2.31 -1.98
CA MET A 408 17.92 -1.26 -2.42
C MET A 408 18.90 -0.92 -1.31
N ASN A 409 20.11 -0.56 -1.69
CA ASN A 409 21.12 0.04 -0.81
C ASN A 409 21.80 1.22 -1.51
N ASN A 410 22.80 1.81 -0.86
CA ASN A 410 23.52 2.98 -1.40
C ASN A 410 24.20 2.69 -2.76
N GLU A 411 24.49 1.44 -3.08
CA GLU A 411 25.25 1.05 -4.27
C GLU A 411 24.38 0.30 -5.31
N THR A 412 23.25 -0.31 -4.89
CA THR A 412 22.45 -1.17 -5.75
C THR A 412 20.98 -0.78 -5.76
N THR A 413 20.35 -0.91 -6.92
CA THR A 413 18.89 -0.86 -7.09
C THR A 413 18.22 -2.11 -6.52
N GLY A 414 16.91 -2.08 -6.35
CA GLY A 414 16.12 -3.24 -5.92
C GLY A 414 16.03 -4.32 -6.99
N ALA A 415 15.81 -5.56 -6.58
CA ALA A 415 15.57 -6.68 -7.48
C ALA A 415 14.66 -7.73 -6.83
N HIS A 416 14.00 -8.57 -7.62
CA HIS A 416 13.47 -9.84 -7.14
C HIS A 416 14.52 -10.93 -7.33
N GLN A 417 14.82 -11.68 -6.27
CA GLN A 417 15.65 -12.87 -6.33
C GLN A 417 14.77 -14.12 -6.42
N TRP A 418 14.95 -14.89 -7.48
CA TRP A 418 14.23 -16.12 -7.73
C TRP A 418 15.15 -17.30 -7.58
N LEU A 419 14.78 -18.25 -6.77
CA LEU A 419 15.40 -19.55 -6.63
C LEU A 419 14.47 -20.57 -7.29
N ILE A 420 14.90 -21.17 -8.39
CA ILE A 420 14.05 -22.01 -9.26
C ILE A 420 14.65 -23.40 -9.37
N GLU A 421 13.89 -24.41 -8.96
CA GLU A 421 14.25 -25.82 -9.18
C GLU A 421 13.69 -26.27 -10.53
N PHE A 422 14.61 -26.52 -11.47
CA PHE A 422 14.23 -26.96 -12.80
C PHE A 422 14.15 -28.50 -12.91
N GLU A 423 13.10 -29.01 -13.55
CA GLU A 423 13.07 -30.37 -14.08
C GLU A 423 13.92 -30.47 -15.35
N GLN A 424 13.76 -29.44 -16.21
CA GLN A 424 14.54 -29.24 -17.43
C GLN A 424 14.92 -27.75 -17.49
N ALA A 425 16.22 -27.48 -17.32
CA ALA A 425 16.72 -26.11 -17.33
C ALA A 425 16.65 -25.48 -18.73
N PRO A 426 16.47 -24.15 -18.83
CA PRO A 426 16.57 -23.45 -20.12
C PRO A 426 17.99 -23.52 -20.66
N ALA A 427 18.15 -23.46 -22.00
CA ALA A 427 19.46 -23.45 -22.64
C ALA A 427 20.26 -22.18 -22.34
N ASP A 428 19.57 -21.05 -22.10
CA ASP A 428 20.16 -19.75 -21.76
C ASP A 428 19.40 -19.13 -20.57
N LEU A 429 20.06 -19.07 -19.41
CA LEU A 429 19.48 -18.53 -18.19
C LEU A 429 19.35 -16.99 -18.22
N GLU A 430 20.20 -16.30 -18.98
CA GLU A 430 20.09 -14.84 -19.14
C GLU A 430 18.90 -14.49 -20.04
N ALA A 431 18.70 -15.22 -21.14
CA ALA A 431 17.50 -15.06 -21.95
C ALA A 431 16.22 -15.41 -21.17
N PHE A 432 16.28 -16.44 -20.30
CA PHE A 432 15.17 -16.80 -19.40
C PHE A 432 14.81 -15.65 -18.45
N LYS A 433 15.79 -15.03 -17.84
CA LYS A 433 15.64 -13.88 -16.95
C LYS A 433 14.91 -12.72 -17.63
N ILE A 434 15.32 -12.37 -18.85
CA ILE A 434 14.69 -11.30 -19.64
C ILE A 434 13.25 -11.66 -20.00
N ALA A 435 12.99 -12.90 -20.43
CA ALA A 435 11.66 -13.37 -20.77
C ALA A 435 10.72 -13.38 -19.54
N LEU A 436 11.21 -13.81 -18.37
CA LEU A 436 10.46 -13.78 -17.12
C LEU A 436 10.09 -12.34 -16.72
N ASP A 437 11.02 -11.40 -16.83
CA ASP A 437 10.80 -9.99 -16.57
C ASP A 437 9.71 -9.40 -17.47
N LEU A 438 9.78 -9.66 -18.77
CA LEU A 438 8.77 -9.18 -19.74
C LEU A 438 7.39 -9.77 -19.46
N ASN A 439 7.33 -11.05 -19.11
CA ASN A 439 6.07 -11.70 -18.76
C ASN A 439 5.49 -11.15 -17.44
N LEU A 440 6.31 -10.87 -16.42
CA LEU A 440 5.87 -10.18 -15.21
C LEU A 440 5.33 -8.78 -15.51
N GLN A 441 6.04 -8.00 -16.33
CA GLN A 441 5.57 -6.66 -16.75
C GLN A 441 4.23 -6.71 -17.48
N SER A 442 3.99 -7.75 -18.27
CA SER A 442 2.72 -7.92 -19.01
C SER A 442 1.55 -8.23 -18.10
N GLN A 443 1.78 -8.85 -16.94
CA GLN A 443 0.75 -9.25 -15.98
C GLN A 443 0.49 -8.21 -14.91
N ASN A 444 1.50 -7.43 -14.54
CA ASN A 444 1.44 -6.56 -13.39
C ASN A 444 1.92 -5.14 -13.76
N SER A 445 0.98 -4.20 -13.79
CA SER A 445 1.25 -2.80 -14.17
C SER A 445 2.12 -2.06 -13.15
N ASP A 446 2.05 -2.43 -11.86
CA ASP A 446 2.87 -1.81 -10.83
C ASP A 446 4.31 -2.32 -10.93
N TYR A 447 4.51 -3.62 -11.17
CA TYR A 447 5.82 -4.17 -11.50
C TYR A 447 6.39 -3.48 -12.74
N GLN A 448 5.61 -3.35 -13.83
CA GLN A 448 6.03 -2.66 -15.05
C GLN A 448 6.46 -1.22 -14.76
N ALA A 449 5.69 -0.48 -13.95
CA ALA A 449 6.03 0.89 -13.58
C ALA A 449 7.35 0.98 -12.81
N LYS A 450 7.64 0.02 -11.91
CA LYS A 450 8.90 -0.01 -11.12
C LYS A 450 10.11 -0.48 -11.95
N ARG A 451 9.87 -1.32 -12.98
CA ARG A 451 10.92 -1.78 -13.92
C ARG A 451 11.35 -0.70 -14.90
N LYS A 452 10.55 0.36 -15.06
CA LYS A 452 10.83 1.42 -16.02
C LYS A 452 12.18 2.07 -15.71
N TYR A 453 13.11 2.02 -16.65
CA TYR A 453 14.46 2.59 -16.57
C TYR A 453 15.37 2.01 -15.47
N ASP A 454 15.05 0.87 -14.88
CA ASP A 454 15.81 0.23 -13.79
C ASP A 454 16.08 1.14 -12.57
N LEU A 455 15.26 2.17 -12.37
CA LEU A 455 15.49 3.17 -11.32
C LEU A 455 15.17 2.65 -9.91
N VAL A 456 14.11 1.86 -9.80
CA VAL A 456 13.65 1.30 -8.52
C VAL A 456 13.91 -0.20 -8.48
N LEU A 457 13.57 -0.90 -9.56
CA LEU A 457 13.63 -2.34 -9.68
C LEU A 457 14.42 -2.72 -10.95
N GLU A 458 15.53 -3.42 -10.79
CA GLU A 458 16.31 -3.99 -11.90
C GLU A 458 15.78 -5.35 -12.33
N LEU A 459 16.38 -5.96 -13.35
CA LEU A 459 16.07 -7.31 -13.82
C LEU A 459 16.12 -8.32 -12.66
N PRO A 460 15.22 -9.34 -12.67
CA PRO A 460 15.23 -10.39 -11.66
C PRO A 460 16.58 -11.10 -11.57
N ARG A 461 17.00 -11.49 -10.38
CA ARG A 461 18.19 -12.32 -10.17
C ARG A 461 17.76 -13.77 -10.06
N ILE A 462 18.15 -14.58 -11.03
CA ILE A 462 17.77 -15.99 -11.11
C ILE A 462 18.90 -16.87 -10.58
N ILE A 463 18.56 -17.78 -9.66
CA ILE A 463 19.44 -18.83 -9.17
C ILE A 463 18.77 -20.18 -9.50
N ALA A 464 19.44 -21.02 -10.25
CA ALA A 464 19.03 -22.41 -10.43
C ALA A 464 19.30 -23.18 -9.13
N ALA A 465 18.26 -23.76 -8.56
CA ALA A 465 18.34 -24.56 -7.36
C ALA A 465 18.81 -25.99 -7.69
N GLU A 466 19.50 -26.61 -6.74
CA GLU A 466 19.83 -28.03 -6.80
C GLU A 466 18.55 -28.87 -6.77
N ARG A 467 18.58 -29.99 -7.49
CA ARG A 467 17.43 -30.89 -7.59
C ARG A 467 17.10 -31.50 -6.22
N GLY A 468 15.82 -31.37 -5.83
CA GLY A 468 15.32 -31.87 -4.54
C GLY A 468 15.44 -30.87 -3.39
N LEU A 469 15.88 -29.64 -3.64
CA LEU A 469 16.03 -28.60 -2.62
C LEU A 469 14.73 -28.40 -1.79
N PHE A 470 13.63 -28.13 -2.48
CA PHE A 470 12.36 -27.82 -1.80
C PHE A 470 11.78 -29.06 -1.10
N HIS A 471 11.97 -30.24 -1.66
CA HIS A 471 11.61 -31.49 -1.02
C HIS A 471 12.41 -31.73 0.26
N GLN A 472 13.72 -31.51 0.24
CA GLN A 472 14.60 -31.65 1.41
C GLN A 472 14.21 -30.68 2.52
N TRP A 473 13.96 -29.41 2.16
CA TRP A 473 13.50 -28.40 3.13
C TRP A 473 12.18 -28.78 3.81
N LEU A 474 11.18 -29.25 3.05
CA LEU A 474 9.91 -29.73 3.59
C LEU A 474 10.13 -30.92 4.56
N LYS A 475 11.06 -31.81 4.21
CA LYS A 475 11.46 -32.95 5.05
C LYS A 475 12.05 -32.50 6.38
N GLU A 476 12.99 -31.55 6.37
CA GLU A 476 13.64 -31.01 7.56
C GLU A 476 12.66 -30.25 8.47
N LYS A 477 11.63 -29.63 7.91
CA LYS A 477 10.56 -28.98 8.66
C LYS A 477 9.48 -29.94 9.16
N GLY A 478 9.57 -31.25 8.89
CA GLY A 478 8.53 -32.21 9.24
C GLY A 478 7.21 -31.99 8.48
N LYS A 479 7.25 -31.35 7.32
CA LYS A 479 6.09 -30.97 6.51
C LYS A 479 5.96 -31.78 5.22
N LEU A 480 6.63 -32.92 5.12
CA LEU A 480 6.45 -33.86 4.02
C LEU A 480 5.07 -34.53 4.11
N GLY A 481 4.32 -34.47 3.02
CA GLY A 481 2.99 -35.06 2.91
C GLY A 481 1.84 -34.11 3.27
N GLY A 482 0.64 -34.43 2.84
CA GLY A 482 -0.55 -33.58 3.02
C GLY A 482 -0.58 -32.36 2.09
N GLN A 483 -1.21 -31.28 2.54
CA GLN A 483 -1.39 -30.05 1.74
C GLN A 483 -0.26 -29.02 1.91
N ASN A 484 0.86 -29.40 2.51
CA ASN A 484 1.98 -28.47 2.72
C ASN A 484 2.68 -28.17 1.39
N LYS A 485 2.79 -26.88 1.07
CA LYS A 485 3.47 -26.36 -0.11
C LYS A 485 4.60 -25.43 0.30
N VAL A 486 5.60 -25.30 -0.55
CA VAL A 486 6.61 -24.25 -0.42
C VAL A 486 5.95 -22.90 -0.64
N PRO A 487 6.12 -21.91 0.25
CA PRO A 487 5.69 -20.53 -0.02
C PRO A 487 6.41 -20.01 -1.25
N ARG A 488 5.68 -19.63 -2.31
CA ARG A 488 6.28 -19.23 -3.59
C ARG A 488 6.82 -17.82 -3.59
N LEU A 489 6.20 -16.93 -2.83
CA LEU A 489 6.64 -15.55 -2.68
C LEU A 489 6.75 -15.19 -1.20
N SER A 490 7.70 -14.32 -0.88
CA SER A 490 7.85 -13.74 0.46
C SER A 490 8.27 -12.29 0.36
N ASN A 491 7.63 -11.42 1.15
CA ASN A 491 8.00 -10.00 1.21
C ASN A 491 9.21 -9.73 2.12
N ASN A 492 9.82 -10.77 2.67
CA ASN A 492 11.06 -10.71 3.44
C ASN A 492 12.03 -11.80 3.00
N ARG A 493 13.28 -11.68 3.40
CA ARG A 493 14.35 -12.59 2.97
C ARG A 493 14.55 -13.82 3.85
N SER A 494 13.87 -13.93 4.98
CA SER A 494 14.16 -14.98 5.97
C SER A 494 14.06 -16.39 5.40
N LEU A 495 13.12 -16.64 4.50
CA LEU A 495 12.90 -17.93 3.89
C LEU A 495 13.87 -18.22 2.75
N ILE A 496 14.09 -17.23 1.86
CA ILE A 496 15.03 -17.41 0.75
C ILE A 496 16.46 -17.64 1.26
N GLU A 497 16.87 -17.00 2.36
CA GLU A 497 18.18 -17.24 2.98
C GLU A 497 18.34 -18.68 3.51
N GLN A 498 17.27 -19.26 4.08
CA GLN A 498 17.27 -20.67 4.46
C GLN A 498 17.42 -21.57 3.24
N PHE A 499 16.71 -21.30 2.15
CA PHE A 499 16.82 -22.05 0.92
C PHE A 499 18.23 -21.93 0.30
N LEU A 500 18.80 -20.73 0.25
CA LEU A 500 20.14 -20.50 -0.29
C LEU A 500 21.20 -21.24 0.52
N ALA A 501 21.10 -21.23 1.85
CA ALA A 501 22.01 -21.97 2.72
C ALA A 501 21.91 -23.49 2.49
N LEU A 502 20.68 -24.02 2.38
CA LEU A 502 20.45 -25.43 2.07
C LEU A 502 20.96 -25.78 0.66
N ASN A 503 20.71 -24.94 -0.33
CA ASN A 503 21.18 -25.11 -1.70
C ASN A 503 22.72 -25.22 -1.76
N ALA A 504 23.42 -24.34 -1.07
CA ALA A 504 24.89 -24.39 -0.97
C ALA A 504 25.38 -25.69 -0.30
N SER A 505 24.66 -26.20 0.69
CA SER A 505 25.02 -27.47 1.33
C SER A 505 24.82 -28.67 0.43
N LEU A 506 23.80 -28.66 -0.45
CA LEU A 506 23.55 -29.71 -1.44
C LEU A 506 24.62 -29.72 -2.54
N GLN A 507 25.15 -28.56 -2.97
CA GLN A 507 26.23 -28.43 -3.93
C GLN A 507 27.57 -29.01 -3.42
N THR A 508 27.75 -29.06 -2.10
CA THR A 508 29.00 -29.56 -1.50
C THR A 508 28.95 -31.04 -1.11
N GLN A 509 27.80 -31.70 -1.27
CA GLN A 509 27.69 -33.14 -1.04
C GLN A 509 28.17 -33.87 -2.30
N PRO A 510 29.17 -34.83 -2.16
CA PRO A 510 29.74 -35.53 -3.31
C PRO A 510 28.78 -36.51 -3.98
#